data_da7077e5f5d70d194534fb169695fd10
#
_entry.id   da7077e5f5d70d194534fb169695fd10
#
_cell.length_a   1.000
_cell.length_b   1.000
_cell.length_c   1.000
_cell.angle_alpha   90.00
_cell.angle_beta   90.00
_cell.angle_gamma   90.00
#
_symmetry.space_group_name_H-M   'P 1'
#
loop_
_entity.id
_entity.type
_entity.pdbx_description
1 polymer ?
#
loop_
_entity_poly.entity_id
_entity_poly.type
_entity_poly.pdbx_seq_one_letter_code
_entity_poly.pdbx_strand_id
1 'polypeptide(L)' 'MKILFINNDGGGFADYVQVADGTTVQQFFNEKLPDREAHDYLIRVNRQPVPKDYILQEGDRITATPLKIEGAFK' A
#
# COMPACT_ATOMS: atom_id res chain seq x y z
N MET A 1 10.10 7.02 -10.18
CA MET A 1 10.19 5.56 -10.38
C MET A 1 8.81 4.95 -10.53
N LYS A 2 8.74 3.78 -11.10
CA LYS A 2 7.48 3.11 -11.38
C LYS A 2 7.27 1.97 -10.41
N ILE A 3 6.10 1.94 -9.78
CA ILE A 3 5.74 0.97 -8.76
C ILE A 3 4.42 0.32 -9.17
N LEU A 4 4.28 -0.96 -8.92
CA LEU A 4 2.98 -1.62 -9.11
C LEU A 4 2.22 -1.53 -7.79
N PHE A 5 1.10 -0.86 -7.81
CA PHE A 5 0.27 -0.69 -6.62
C PHE A 5 -0.96 -1.58 -6.74
N ILE A 6 -1.13 -2.46 -5.77
CA ILE A 6 -2.27 -3.37 -5.72
C ILE A 6 -3.08 -3.03 -4.48
N ASN A 7 -4.29 -2.57 -4.69
CA ASN A 7 -5.18 -2.17 -3.60
C ASN A 7 -6.31 -3.19 -3.54
N ASN A 8 -6.35 -3.96 -2.44
CA ASN A 8 -7.36 -4.99 -2.27
C ASN A 8 -8.56 -4.50 -1.46
N ASP A 9 -8.68 -3.20 -1.27
CA ASP A 9 -9.80 -2.61 -0.57
C ASP A 9 -10.95 -2.43 -1.57
N GLY A 10 -12.16 -2.78 -1.15
CA GLY A 10 -13.32 -2.68 -2.03
C GLY A 10 -13.23 -3.68 -3.17
N GLY A 11 -13.42 -3.23 -4.38
CA GLY A 11 -13.34 -4.11 -5.53
C GLY A 11 -11.92 -4.47 -5.93
N GLY A 12 -10.96 -3.79 -5.35
CA GLY A 12 -9.56 -4.05 -5.66
C GLY A 12 -9.15 -3.46 -6.99
N PHE A 13 -7.88 -3.14 -7.12
CA PHE A 13 -7.34 -2.79 -8.43
C PHE A 13 -5.82 -2.90 -8.37
N ALA A 14 -5.23 -3.00 -9.54
CA ALA A 14 -3.78 -3.03 -9.67
C ALA A 14 -3.39 -2.13 -10.82
N ASP A 15 -2.44 -1.24 -10.58
CA ASP A 15 -2.00 -0.32 -11.61
C ASP A 15 -0.58 0.12 -11.32
N TYR A 16 0.11 0.51 -12.38
CA TYR A 16 1.43 1.10 -12.22
C TYR A 16 1.29 2.59 -11.92
N VAL A 17 2.06 3.06 -10.97
CA VAL A 17 2.02 4.47 -10.60
C VAL A 17 3.44 5.01 -10.54
N GLN A 18 3.57 6.30 -10.76
CA GLN A 18 4.86 6.98 -10.67
C GLN A 18 4.99 7.59 -9.29
N VAL A 19 6.15 7.39 -8.67
CA VAL A 19 6.43 8.00 -7.37
C VAL A 19 7.83 8.57 -7.40
N ALA A 20 8.07 9.53 -6.53
CA ALA A 20 9.38 10.16 -6.43
C ALA A 20 10.37 9.20 -5.77
N ASP A 21 11.63 9.32 -6.17
CA ASP A 21 12.69 8.55 -5.53
C ASP A 21 12.75 8.94 -4.06
N GLY A 22 12.98 7.94 -3.20
CA GLY A 22 13.05 8.19 -1.77
C GLY A 22 11.73 8.14 -1.06
N THR A 23 10.65 7.81 -1.76
CA THR A 23 9.34 7.70 -1.15
C THR A 23 9.30 6.48 -0.24
N THR A 24 8.83 6.67 1.01
CA THR A 24 8.66 5.56 1.92
C THR A 24 7.28 4.95 1.76
N VAL A 25 7.11 3.75 2.32
CA VAL A 25 5.81 3.08 2.31
C VAL A 25 4.75 3.97 2.98
N GLN A 26 5.09 4.60 4.11
CA GLN A 26 4.13 5.46 4.80
C GLN A 26 3.73 6.65 3.93
N GLN A 27 4.69 7.28 3.29
CA GLN A 27 4.40 8.41 2.41
C GLN A 27 3.53 8.00 1.24
N PHE A 28 3.85 6.84 0.66
CA PHE A 28 3.07 6.32 -0.45
C PHE A 28 1.63 6.05 -0.02
N PHE A 29 1.46 5.41 1.12
CA PHE A 29 0.12 5.12 1.63
C PHE A 29 -0.67 6.41 1.85
N ASN A 30 -0.05 7.39 2.49
CA ASN A 30 -0.73 8.65 2.77
C ASN A 30 -1.17 9.37 1.50
N GLU A 31 -0.37 9.25 0.46
CA GLU A 31 -0.68 9.91 -0.80
C GLU A 31 -1.79 9.19 -1.56
N LYS A 32 -1.77 7.86 -1.56
CA LYS A 32 -2.71 7.09 -2.36
C LYS A 32 -4.02 6.80 -1.62
N LEU A 33 -3.97 6.73 -0.31
CA LEU A 33 -5.14 6.44 0.51
C LEU A 33 -5.25 7.46 1.64
N PRO A 34 -5.47 8.73 1.29
CA PRO A 34 -5.41 9.80 2.29
C PRO A 34 -6.50 9.71 3.35
N ASP A 35 -7.60 9.03 3.05
CA ASP A 35 -8.71 8.91 4.01
C ASP A 35 -8.61 7.66 4.85
N ARG A 36 -7.50 6.94 4.80
CA ARG A 36 -7.33 5.69 5.50
C ARG A 36 -6.11 5.73 6.40
N GLU A 37 -6.07 4.81 7.35
CA GLU A 37 -4.96 4.68 8.27
C GLU A 37 -4.12 3.47 7.90
N ALA A 38 -2.81 3.65 7.84
CA ALA A 38 -1.93 2.57 7.45
C ALA A 38 -2.02 1.38 8.40
N HIS A 39 -2.28 1.61 9.69
CA HIS A 39 -2.36 0.51 10.65
C HIS A 39 -3.62 -0.34 10.46
N ASP A 40 -4.55 0.10 9.64
CA ASP A 40 -5.74 -0.70 9.33
C ASP A 40 -5.52 -1.61 8.13
N TYR A 41 -4.31 -1.62 7.59
CA TYR A 41 -4.00 -2.40 6.39
C TYR A 41 -2.78 -3.26 6.63
N LEU A 42 -2.78 -4.41 5.96
CA LEU A 42 -1.57 -5.21 5.84
C LEU A 42 -0.88 -4.74 4.58
N ILE A 43 0.31 -4.19 4.73
CA ILE A 43 1.05 -3.65 3.61
C ILE A 43 2.28 -4.51 3.39
N ARG A 44 2.41 -5.01 2.17
CA ARG A 44 3.55 -5.83 1.79
C ARG A 44 4.22 -5.25 0.57
N VAL A 45 5.53 -5.37 0.52
CA VAL A 45 6.30 -5.00 -0.66
C VAL A 45 6.95 -6.27 -1.16
N ASN A 46 6.68 -6.60 -2.43
CA ASN A 46 7.19 -7.85 -3.04
C ASN A 46 6.82 -9.06 -2.20
N ARG A 47 5.59 -9.04 -1.66
CA ARG A 47 5.00 -10.13 -0.88
C ARG A 47 5.58 -10.30 0.50
N GLN A 48 6.31 -9.29 0.99
CA GLN A 48 6.92 -9.37 2.31
C GLN A 48 6.49 -8.18 3.13
N PRO A 49 6.18 -8.38 4.42
CA PRO A 49 5.91 -7.23 5.28
C PRO A 49 7.17 -6.40 5.42
N VAL A 50 7.00 -5.10 5.44
CA VAL A 50 8.12 -4.18 5.56
C VAL A 50 7.74 -3.09 6.56
N PRO A 51 8.74 -2.44 7.17
CA PRO A 51 8.43 -1.32 8.06
C PRO A 51 7.90 -0.14 7.27
N LYS A 52 7.22 0.76 7.96
CA LYS A 52 6.62 1.92 7.32
C LYS A 52 7.65 2.86 6.72
N ASP A 53 8.87 2.84 7.22
CA ASP A 53 9.93 3.69 6.69
C ASP A 53 10.75 3.02 5.61
N TYR A 54 10.30 1.86 5.14
CA TYR A 54 10.95 1.22 4.00
C TYR A 54 10.89 2.15 2.79
N ILE A 55 12.02 2.33 2.13
CA ILE A 55 12.10 3.19 0.96
C ILE A 55 11.84 2.37 -0.28
N LEU A 56 10.80 2.75 -1.04
CA LEU A 56 10.41 2.00 -2.22
C LEU A 56 11.49 2.08 -3.29
N GLN A 57 11.58 1.00 -4.06
CA GLN A 57 12.57 0.88 -5.12
C GLN A 57 11.87 0.73 -6.46
N GLU A 58 12.56 1.08 -7.52
CA GLU A 58 12.03 0.91 -8.87
C GLU A 58 11.56 -0.52 -9.09
N GLY A 59 10.33 -0.65 -9.56
CA GLY A 59 9.78 -1.97 -9.87
C GLY A 59 9.19 -2.71 -8.71
N ASP A 60 9.19 -2.12 -7.51
CA ASP A 60 8.57 -2.77 -6.36
C ASP A 60 7.08 -2.96 -6.60
N ARG A 61 6.54 -4.00 -5.96
CA ARG A 61 5.09 -4.24 -5.92
C ARG A 61 4.62 -3.99 -4.49
N ILE A 62 3.74 -3.03 -4.30
CA ILE A 62 3.20 -2.75 -2.99
C ILE A 62 1.73 -3.16 -2.96
N THR A 63 1.36 -3.92 -1.93
CA THR A 63 0.01 -4.44 -1.77
C THR A 63 -0.58 -3.92 -0.47
N ALA A 64 -1.78 -3.37 -0.54
CA ALA A 64 -2.50 -2.90 0.64
C ALA A 64 -3.78 -3.72 0.77
N THR A 65 -3.93 -4.42 1.88
CA THR A 65 -5.08 -5.29 2.13
C THR A 65 -5.70 -4.90 3.47
N PRO A 66 -7.00 -4.59 3.51
CA PRO A 66 -7.62 -4.23 4.79
C PRO A 66 -7.50 -5.36 5.79
N LEU A 67 -7.19 -5.02 7.02
CA LEU A 67 -7.09 -5.99 8.09
C LEU A 67 -8.45 -6.30 8.69
N LYS A 68 -9.38 -5.38 8.55
CA LYS A 68 -10.73 -5.54 9.06
C LYS A 68 -11.71 -5.48 7.92
N ILE A 69 -12.73 -6.32 8.02
CA ILE A 69 -13.82 -6.26 7.07
C ILE A 69 -15.00 -5.64 7.77
N GLU A 70 -15.43 -4.51 7.28
CA GLU A 70 -16.54 -3.77 7.86
C GLU A 70 -17.76 -4.64 7.96
N GLY A 71 -18.34 -4.74 9.14
CA GLY A 71 -19.54 -5.52 9.32
C GLY A 71 -19.34 -7.01 9.39
N ALA A 72 -18.12 -7.48 9.38
CA ALA A 72 -17.83 -8.90 9.39
C ALA A 72 -18.24 -9.57 10.69
N PHE A 73 -18.32 -8.80 11.73
CA PHE A 73 -18.76 -9.33 13.01
C PHE A 73 -19.42 -8.21 13.78
N LYS A 74 -20.28 -8.59 14.58
CA LYS A 74 -21.03 -7.62 15.36
C LYS A 74 -21.51 -8.29 16.59
#